data_5a5e81455856e4e7657c0d1611428794
#
_entry.id   5a5e81455856e4e7657c0d1611428794
#
_cell.length_a   1.000
_cell.length_b   1.000
_cell.length_c   1.000
_cell.angle_alpha   90.00
_cell.angle_beta   90.00
_cell.angle_gamma   90.00
#
_symmetry.space_group_name_H-M   'P 1'
#
loop_
_entity.id
_entity.type
_entity.pdbx_description
1 polymer ?
#
loop_
_entity_poly.entity_id
_entity_poly.type
_entity_poly.pdbx_seq_one_letter_code
_entity_poly.pdbx_strand_id
1 'polypeptide(L)'
;LVLGANMRLSLVQSRALLGLQAPPVTVEVHLANGLPSFTLVGLADVEVKEARERVRSALQNSGFEFPSNQRITVNLAPADLPKDSGRFDLPIALGILAASGQIDGARLTGNEFAGELSLSGALRPVRGALVMGLALYQQANAHALVLPPGSAEEAALVPDTKVYRARHLRDVAHQFCLTGSSAKAPLPSSSDGWTRMSHTPDPRWDDETAYPDLADVKGQAGAKRALEIAAAGGHSLLMVGPPGSGKSMLALRFAGLLPPLSVEEALEAASVASLAGRFQLSQWLIRSTRQPHHSASAVALVGGGSPPRPGEVSLAHHGVLFLDELPEFPRAALEALREPMESGCVTISRSAQSAEFPARFQLIAAMNPCPCGYAGYTRSPGQKGPVCRCTPDQVRRYSSKVSGPLLDRIDLHIEVPSQSAALLINTPAGESTAVLKKRCLQARTIARERQGCSNSALSGTEIDKHAALGQDALFYITQVAAHLGWSGRSSHRVLKIARTIADLAQSEHIETVHIAEAVQYRRQVAGH
;
A
#
# COMPACT_ATOMS: atom_id res chain seq x y z
N LEU A 1 22.89 -39.49 25.33
CA LEU A 1 22.47 -40.46 24.32
C LEU A 1 22.99 -39.99 22.95
N VAL A 2 24.09 -40.62 22.49
CA VAL A 2 24.70 -40.46 21.17
C VAL A 2 23.70 -41.03 20.18
N LEU A 3 22.95 -40.18 19.48
CA LEU A 3 22.20 -40.56 18.30
C LEU A 3 23.20 -40.70 17.14
N GLY A 4 23.72 -41.91 17.01
CA GLY A 4 24.63 -42.32 15.95
C GLY A 4 23.93 -42.39 14.61
N ALA A 5 24.62 -41.89 13.61
CA ALA A 5 24.69 -42.29 12.21
C ALA A 5 23.43 -42.87 11.55
N ASN A 6 22.86 -42.13 10.62
CA ASN A 6 21.87 -42.46 9.56
C ASN A 6 20.47 -41.86 9.67
N MET A 7 20.26 -40.70 10.31
CA MET A 7 19.02 -39.98 10.04
C MET A 7 19.16 -39.22 8.71
N ARG A 8 18.57 -39.81 7.62
CA ARG A 8 18.40 -39.17 6.31
C ARG A 8 17.21 -38.20 6.35
N LEU A 9 17.10 -37.45 7.44
CA LEU A 9 16.09 -36.41 7.67
C LEU A 9 16.79 -35.06 7.84
N SER A 10 16.35 -34.06 7.13
CA SER A 10 16.79 -32.68 7.30
C SER A 10 15.59 -31.75 7.55
N LEU A 11 15.86 -30.68 8.31
CA LEU A 11 14.89 -29.64 8.63
C LEU A 11 15.44 -28.29 8.12
N VAL A 12 14.65 -27.59 7.31
CA VAL A 12 15.00 -26.26 6.79
C VAL A 12 13.87 -25.30 7.11
N GLN A 13 14.21 -24.13 7.64
CA GLN A 13 13.21 -23.13 8.01
C GLN A 13 12.88 -22.22 6.83
N SER A 14 11.61 -21.88 6.69
CA SER A 14 11.05 -20.98 5.68
C SER A 14 9.83 -20.27 6.25
N ARG A 15 9.14 -19.47 5.44
CA ARG A 15 7.89 -18.78 5.82
C ARG A 15 6.83 -18.91 4.73
N ALA A 16 5.58 -19.12 5.15
CA ALA A 16 4.41 -18.90 4.32
C ALA A 16 3.97 -17.43 4.37
N LEU A 17 3.02 -17.03 3.52
CA LEU A 17 2.35 -15.74 3.61
C LEU A 17 0.87 -15.93 3.88
N LEU A 18 0.35 -15.20 4.87
CA LEU A 18 -1.08 -15.15 5.20
C LEU A 18 -1.45 -13.67 5.44
N GLY A 19 -1.94 -13.00 4.40
CA GLY A 19 -2.09 -11.55 4.43
C GLY A 19 -0.75 -10.87 4.71
N LEU A 20 -0.70 -9.97 5.67
CA LEU A 20 0.52 -9.30 6.13
C LEU A 20 1.28 -10.07 7.24
N GLN A 21 0.97 -11.34 7.42
CA GLN A 21 1.69 -12.21 8.34
C GLN A 21 2.57 -13.20 7.56
N ALA A 22 3.71 -13.54 8.12
CA ALA A 22 4.59 -14.55 7.56
C ALA A 22 4.87 -15.65 8.62
N PRO A 23 3.91 -16.57 8.86
CA PRO A 23 4.10 -17.64 9.81
C PRO A 23 5.25 -18.57 9.39
N PRO A 24 6.00 -19.13 10.35
CA PRO A 24 7.10 -20.04 10.05
C PRO A 24 6.61 -21.35 9.45
N VAL A 25 7.39 -21.89 8.52
CA VAL A 25 7.18 -23.19 7.89
C VAL A 25 8.47 -23.98 7.99
N THR A 26 8.37 -25.20 8.52
CA THR A 26 9.49 -26.16 8.52
C THR A 26 9.36 -27.07 7.29
N VAL A 27 10.39 -27.06 6.46
CA VAL A 27 10.55 -27.95 5.32
C VAL A 27 11.32 -29.18 5.80
N GLU A 28 10.63 -30.31 5.94
CA GLU A 28 11.19 -31.57 6.37
C GLU A 28 11.46 -32.44 5.14
N VAL A 29 12.69 -32.86 4.92
CA VAL A 29 13.07 -33.73 3.81
C VAL A 29 13.62 -35.05 4.33
N HIS A 30 12.98 -36.14 3.95
CA HIS A 30 13.36 -37.50 4.31
C HIS A 30 13.72 -38.32 3.06
N LEU A 31 14.90 -38.95 3.11
CA LEU A 31 15.36 -39.88 2.07
C LEU A 31 15.28 -41.30 2.60
N ALA A 32 14.56 -42.16 1.88
CA ALA A 32 14.40 -43.59 2.23
C ALA A 32 14.82 -44.47 1.06
N ASN A 33 15.28 -45.68 1.41
CA ASN A 33 15.49 -46.73 0.42
C ASN A 33 14.13 -47.25 -0.10
N GLY A 34 14.03 -47.53 -1.38
CA GLY A 34 12.80 -48.05 -1.99
C GLY A 34 12.67 -47.63 -3.46
N LEU A 35 11.49 -47.86 -4.02
CA LEU A 35 11.22 -47.40 -5.40
C LEU A 35 11.35 -45.88 -5.48
N PRO A 36 12.07 -45.37 -6.50
CA PRO A 36 12.25 -43.96 -6.70
C PRO A 36 10.92 -43.20 -6.77
N SER A 37 10.74 -42.24 -5.89
CA SER A 37 9.56 -41.38 -5.90
C SER A 37 9.85 -40.05 -5.25
N PHE A 38 9.11 -39.01 -5.66
CA PHE A 38 9.14 -37.69 -5.03
C PHE A 38 7.72 -37.34 -4.59
N THR A 39 7.52 -37.26 -3.29
CA THR A 39 6.22 -36.99 -2.69
C THR A 39 6.30 -35.67 -1.91
N LEU A 40 5.38 -34.75 -2.18
CA LEU A 40 5.22 -33.50 -1.46
C LEU A 40 3.93 -33.56 -0.62
N VAL A 41 4.03 -33.27 0.67
CA VAL A 41 2.95 -33.30 1.66
C VAL A 41 2.78 -31.91 2.31
N GLY A 42 1.57 -31.59 2.74
CA GLY A 42 1.21 -30.31 3.36
C GLY A 42 0.60 -29.34 2.36
N LEU A 43 -0.63 -28.91 2.53
CA LEU A 43 -1.48 -27.96 1.74
C LEU A 43 -0.75 -27.14 0.65
N ALA A 44 0.03 -27.83 -0.18
CA ALA A 44 0.79 -27.24 -1.28
C ALA A 44 -0.14 -26.98 -2.47
N ASP A 45 -0.08 -25.78 -3.05
CA ASP A 45 -0.77 -25.45 -4.29
C ASP A 45 -0.11 -26.11 -5.52
N VAL A 46 -0.61 -25.79 -6.72
CA VAL A 46 -0.09 -26.34 -7.98
C VAL A 46 1.34 -25.89 -8.21
N GLU A 47 1.68 -24.64 -7.94
CA GLU A 47 3.03 -24.07 -8.16
C GLU A 47 4.09 -24.78 -7.29
N VAL A 48 3.74 -25.11 -6.05
CA VAL A 48 4.60 -25.87 -5.14
C VAL A 48 4.73 -27.33 -5.58
N LYS A 49 3.66 -27.92 -6.13
CA LYS A 49 3.74 -29.28 -6.68
C LYS A 49 4.65 -29.38 -7.90
N GLU A 50 4.74 -28.32 -8.69
CA GLU A 50 5.67 -28.21 -9.83
C GLU A 50 7.14 -28.03 -9.41
N ALA A 51 7.42 -27.67 -8.15
CA ALA A 51 8.76 -27.51 -7.61
C ALA A 51 9.66 -28.72 -7.83
N ARG A 52 9.06 -29.93 -7.91
CA ARG A 52 9.82 -31.18 -8.14
C ARG A 52 10.76 -31.08 -9.34
N GLU A 53 10.24 -30.66 -10.49
CA GLU A 53 11.04 -30.62 -11.73
C GLU A 53 12.03 -29.46 -11.71
N ARG A 54 11.63 -28.30 -11.14
CA ARG A 54 12.54 -27.16 -10.97
C ARG A 54 13.70 -27.50 -10.05
N VAL A 55 13.41 -28.06 -8.86
CA VAL A 55 14.44 -28.43 -7.87
C VAL A 55 15.38 -29.50 -8.43
N ARG A 56 14.83 -30.55 -9.08
CA ARG A 56 15.65 -31.61 -9.71
C ARG A 56 16.62 -31.02 -10.73
N SER A 57 16.11 -30.25 -11.68
CA SER A 57 16.93 -29.65 -12.75
C SER A 57 17.95 -28.68 -12.17
N ALA A 58 17.54 -27.83 -11.20
CA ALA A 58 18.43 -26.89 -10.54
C ALA A 58 19.59 -27.58 -9.81
N LEU A 59 19.34 -28.66 -9.08
CA LEU A 59 20.39 -29.43 -8.42
C LEU A 59 21.37 -30.01 -9.42
N GLN A 60 20.88 -30.68 -10.46
CA GLN A 60 21.73 -31.31 -11.49
C GLN A 60 22.55 -30.28 -12.25
N ASN A 61 21.94 -29.18 -12.72
CA ASN A 61 22.60 -28.12 -13.43
C ASN A 61 23.56 -27.29 -12.56
N SER A 62 23.39 -27.35 -11.24
CA SER A 62 24.30 -26.74 -10.26
C SER A 62 25.52 -27.66 -9.92
N GLY A 63 25.56 -28.88 -10.46
CA GLY A 63 26.67 -29.82 -10.23
C GLY A 63 26.51 -30.65 -8.95
N PHE A 64 25.29 -30.70 -8.38
CA PHE A 64 24.96 -31.58 -7.24
C PHE A 64 24.34 -32.88 -7.70
N GLU A 65 24.49 -33.94 -6.88
CA GLU A 65 23.84 -35.21 -7.12
C GLU A 65 22.35 -35.15 -6.66
N PHE A 66 21.44 -35.51 -7.56
CA PHE A 66 20.05 -35.74 -7.21
C PHE A 66 19.84 -37.22 -6.84
N PRO A 67 19.29 -37.54 -5.65
CA PRO A 67 19.14 -38.93 -5.20
C PRO A 67 18.01 -39.66 -5.97
N SER A 68 18.26 -39.93 -7.26
CA SER A 68 17.30 -40.49 -8.21
C SER A 68 16.91 -41.94 -7.91
N ASN A 69 17.69 -42.66 -7.10
CA ASN A 69 17.49 -44.05 -6.70
C ASN A 69 16.84 -44.20 -5.32
N GLN A 70 16.32 -43.11 -4.74
CA GLN A 70 15.73 -43.11 -3.41
C GLN A 70 14.29 -42.57 -3.45
N ARG A 71 13.55 -42.90 -2.39
CA ARG A 71 12.26 -42.28 -2.13
C ARG A 71 12.47 -40.96 -1.39
N ILE A 72 12.09 -39.83 -2.00
CA ILE A 72 12.15 -38.50 -1.44
C ILE A 72 10.76 -38.12 -0.93
N THR A 73 10.64 -37.83 0.36
CA THR A 73 9.42 -37.27 0.94
C THR A 73 9.73 -35.89 1.49
N VAL A 74 9.00 -34.89 1.02
CA VAL A 74 9.08 -33.50 1.49
C VAL A 74 7.76 -33.16 2.20
N ASN A 75 7.84 -32.75 3.46
CA ASN A 75 6.68 -32.30 4.23
C ASN A 75 6.85 -30.81 4.56
N LEU A 76 5.82 -30.01 4.26
CA LEU A 76 5.76 -28.59 4.58
C LEU A 76 4.88 -28.39 5.82
N ALA A 77 5.49 -28.33 7.00
CA ALA A 77 4.79 -28.23 8.28
C ALA A 77 4.68 -26.75 8.75
N PRO A 78 3.55 -26.35 9.37
CA PRO A 78 2.34 -27.12 9.68
C PRO A 78 1.44 -27.30 8.45
N ALA A 79 0.60 -28.35 8.46
CA ALA A 79 -0.21 -28.75 7.31
C ALA A 79 -1.42 -27.83 7.05
N ASP A 80 -1.87 -27.08 8.04
CA ASP A 80 -3.04 -26.20 8.00
C ASP A 80 -2.76 -24.82 7.33
N LEU A 81 -1.49 -24.45 7.16
CA LEU A 81 -1.12 -23.21 6.46
C LEU A 81 -1.10 -23.43 4.95
N PRO A 82 -1.69 -22.53 4.16
CA PRO A 82 -1.56 -22.56 2.70
C PRO A 82 -0.12 -22.25 2.30
N LYS A 83 0.41 -23.02 1.37
CA LYS A 83 1.74 -22.83 0.77
C LYS A 83 1.55 -22.55 -0.70
N ASP A 84 1.72 -21.29 -1.05
CA ASP A 84 1.64 -20.79 -2.41
C ASP A 84 3.03 -20.37 -2.92
N SER A 85 3.19 -20.31 -4.22
CA SER A 85 4.38 -19.85 -4.94
C SER A 85 5.65 -20.72 -4.86
N GLY A 86 6.58 -20.48 -5.75
CA GLY A 86 7.87 -21.17 -5.85
C GLY A 86 8.88 -20.86 -4.71
N ARG A 87 8.50 -20.09 -3.70
CA ARG A 87 9.41 -19.67 -2.59
C ARG A 87 10.03 -20.84 -1.84
N PHE A 88 9.40 -22.02 -1.88
CA PHE A 88 9.86 -23.21 -1.21
C PHE A 88 10.88 -24.02 -2.01
N ASP A 89 11.17 -23.66 -3.28
CA ASP A 89 12.13 -24.38 -4.12
C ASP A 89 13.52 -24.42 -3.47
N LEU A 90 14.02 -23.28 -3.00
CA LEU A 90 15.32 -23.18 -2.34
C LEU A 90 15.38 -24.01 -1.04
N PRO A 91 14.48 -23.88 -0.07
CA PRO A 91 14.54 -24.70 1.14
C PRO A 91 14.33 -26.19 0.88
N ILE A 92 13.54 -26.59 -0.14
CA ILE A 92 13.42 -27.99 -0.55
C ILE A 92 14.76 -28.50 -1.12
N ALA A 93 15.41 -27.72 -1.99
CA ALA A 93 16.72 -28.10 -2.56
C ALA A 93 17.79 -28.26 -1.47
N LEU A 94 17.87 -27.32 -0.53
CA LEU A 94 18.79 -27.39 0.61
C LEU A 94 18.49 -28.59 1.52
N GLY A 95 17.20 -28.89 1.75
CA GLY A 95 16.78 -30.05 2.50
C GLY A 95 17.25 -31.37 1.84
N ILE A 96 17.14 -31.49 0.51
CA ILE A 96 17.62 -32.65 -0.23
C ILE A 96 19.15 -32.76 -0.12
N LEU A 97 19.88 -31.66 -0.30
CA LEU A 97 21.35 -31.64 -0.16
C LEU A 97 21.81 -32.02 1.24
N ALA A 98 21.14 -31.54 2.27
CA ALA A 98 21.45 -31.87 3.67
C ALA A 98 21.13 -33.33 4.00
N ALA A 99 19.95 -33.83 3.59
CA ALA A 99 19.53 -35.23 3.82
C ALA A 99 20.40 -36.24 3.05
N SER A 100 20.96 -35.84 1.89
CA SER A 100 21.93 -36.66 1.13
C SER A 100 23.37 -36.51 1.59
N GLY A 101 23.66 -35.65 2.58
CA GLY A 101 25.01 -35.44 3.13
C GLY A 101 25.93 -34.64 2.22
N GLN A 102 25.40 -33.89 1.27
CA GLN A 102 26.21 -33.03 0.38
C GLN A 102 26.53 -31.67 1.01
N ILE A 103 25.72 -31.22 1.97
CA ILE A 103 25.96 -30.05 2.82
C ILE A 103 25.73 -30.40 4.29
N ASP A 104 26.26 -29.56 5.20
CA ASP A 104 26.09 -29.72 6.64
C ASP A 104 24.70 -29.18 7.08
N GLY A 105 23.75 -30.08 7.32
CA GLY A 105 22.38 -29.73 7.74
C GLY A 105 22.33 -29.01 9.09
N ALA A 106 23.30 -29.25 10.01
CA ALA A 106 23.31 -28.57 11.30
C ALA A 106 23.59 -27.07 11.19
N ARG A 107 24.36 -26.67 10.18
CA ARG A 107 24.70 -25.25 9.89
C ARG A 107 23.53 -24.46 9.27
N LEU A 108 22.49 -25.14 8.78
CA LEU A 108 21.26 -24.47 8.31
C LEU A 108 20.46 -23.86 9.46
N THR A 109 20.65 -24.36 10.69
CA THR A 109 20.01 -23.84 11.89
C THR A 109 20.34 -22.35 12.10
N GLY A 110 19.33 -21.55 12.46
CA GLY A 110 19.49 -20.10 12.61
C GLY A 110 19.38 -19.32 11.31
N ASN A 111 19.04 -20.00 10.20
CA ASN A 111 18.74 -19.36 8.92
C ASN A 111 17.35 -19.76 8.43
N GLU A 112 16.65 -18.83 7.80
CA GLU A 112 15.41 -19.06 7.10
C GLU A 112 15.61 -18.76 5.60
N PHE A 113 15.07 -19.59 4.75
CA PHE A 113 15.32 -19.57 3.32
C PHE A 113 14.04 -19.40 2.52
N ALA A 114 14.06 -18.52 1.53
CA ALA A 114 13.00 -18.44 0.54
C ALA A 114 13.57 -18.02 -0.81
N GLY A 115 13.11 -18.69 -1.89
CA GLY A 115 13.57 -18.39 -3.25
C GLY A 115 13.02 -19.39 -4.25
N GLU A 116 12.57 -18.89 -5.40
CA GLU A 116 12.20 -19.72 -6.54
C GLU A 116 13.47 -20.09 -7.31
N LEU A 117 13.59 -21.34 -7.75
CA LEU A 117 14.71 -21.82 -8.54
C LEU A 117 14.37 -21.84 -10.03
N SER A 118 15.23 -21.24 -10.84
CA SER A 118 15.26 -21.54 -12.26
C SER A 118 15.84 -22.92 -12.51
N LEU A 119 15.62 -23.49 -13.69
CA LEU A 119 16.17 -24.80 -14.06
C LEU A 119 17.71 -24.82 -14.05
N SER A 120 18.36 -23.66 -14.20
CA SER A 120 19.84 -23.54 -14.11
C SER A 120 20.37 -23.43 -12.68
N GLY A 121 19.49 -23.27 -11.66
CA GLY A 121 19.84 -23.05 -10.27
C GLY A 121 19.97 -21.60 -9.86
N ALA A 122 19.69 -20.63 -10.74
CA ALA A 122 19.62 -19.22 -10.38
C ALA A 122 18.38 -18.94 -9.53
N LEU A 123 18.52 -18.08 -8.53
CA LEU A 123 17.45 -17.69 -7.64
C LEU A 123 16.64 -16.52 -8.22
N ARG A 124 15.32 -16.65 -8.19
CA ARG A 124 14.35 -15.64 -8.65
C ARG A 124 13.65 -14.98 -7.47
N PRO A 125 13.29 -13.69 -7.59
CA PRO A 125 12.59 -12.95 -6.54
C PRO A 125 11.29 -13.62 -6.09
N VAL A 126 11.00 -13.48 -4.81
CA VAL A 126 9.74 -13.95 -4.19
C VAL A 126 8.95 -12.77 -3.66
N ARG A 127 7.63 -12.88 -3.66
CA ARG A 127 6.73 -11.85 -3.13
C ARG A 127 6.75 -11.84 -1.61
N GLY A 128 6.52 -10.67 -1.00
CA GLY A 128 6.35 -10.53 0.44
C GLY A 128 7.65 -10.68 1.24
N ALA A 129 8.80 -10.45 0.63
CA ALA A 129 10.09 -10.53 1.31
C ALA A 129 10.18 -9.55 2.50
N LEU A 130 9.62 -8.35 2.34
CA LEU A 130 9.55 -7.37 3.42
C LEU A 130 8.68 -7.85 4.58
N VAL A 131 7.56 -8.52 4.29
CA VAL A 131 6.68 -9.11 5.31
C VAL A 131 7.40 -10.22 6.08
N MET A 132 8.24 -11.02 5.40
CA MET A 132 9.09 -12.02 6.08
C MET A 132 10.10 -11.36 7.03
N GLY A 133 10.76 -10.27 6.59
CA GLY A 133 11.68 -9.49 7.41
C GLY A 133 10.98 -8.91 8.65
N LEU A 134 9.80 -8.31 8.48
CA LEU A 134 9.01 -7.77 9.59
C LEU A 134 8.60 -8.86 10.60
N ALA A 135 8.23 -10.04 10.13
CA ALA A 135 7.86 -11.14 11.01
C ALA A 135 9.05 -11.63 11.85
N LEU A 136 10.27 -11.64 11.30
CA LEU A 136 11.49 -11.91 12.07
C LEU A 136 11.76 -10.85 13.13
N TYR A 137 11.66 -9.58 12.75
CA TYR A 137 11.85 -8.45 13.66
C TYR A 137 10.85 -8.48 14.82
N GLN A 138 9.56 -8.68 14.53
CA GLN A 138 8.50 -8.73 15.56
C GLN A 138 8.65 -9.92 16.53
N GLN A 139 9.18 -11.04 16.05
CA GLN A 139 9.42 -12.22 16.87
C GLN A 139 10.71 -12.11 17.70
N ALA A 140 11.47 -11.02 17.57
CA ALA A 140 12.80 -10.86 18.15
C ALA A 140 13.71 -12.07 17.84
N ASN A 141 13.52 -12.68 16.67
CA ASN A 141 14.21 -13.88 16.27
C ASN A 141 15.59 -13.52 15.71
N ALA A 142 16.62 -14.15 16.24
CA ALA A 142 18.01 -13.92 15.82
C ALA A 142 18.36 -14.60 14.47
N HIS A 143 17.40 -15.26 13.82
CA HIS A 143 17.63 -15.95 12.55
C HIS A 143 18.01 -14.96 11.44
N ALA A 144 18.82 -15.42 10.50
CA ALA A 144 19.11 -14.70 9.28
C ALA A 144 18.15 -15.14 8.17
N LEU A 145 17.76 -14.20 7.31
CA LEU A 145 16.90 -14.46 6.14
C LEU A 145 17.76 -14.49 4.88
N VAL A 146 17.72 -15.60 4.15
CA VAL A 146 18.45 -15.81 2.90
C VAL A 146 17.49 -15.72 1.72
N LEU A 147 17.70 -14.72 0.87
CA LEU A 147 16.77 -14.35 -0.19
C LEU A 147 17.48 -14.09 -1.54
N PRO A 148 16.72 -14.19 -2.66
CA PRO A 148 17.19 -13.77 -3.97
C PRO A 148 17.44 -12.26 -4.06
N PRO A 149 18.18 -11.78 -5.09
CA PRO A 149 18.24 -10.37 -5.45
C PRO A 149 16.85 -9.77 -5.67
N GLY A 150 16.68 -8.51 -5.33
CA GLY A 150 15.38 -7.81 -5.29
C GLY A 150 14.64 -8.07 -3.98
N SER A 151 14.46 -9.33 -3.60
CA SER A 151 13.80 -9.69 -2.33
C SER A 151 14.67 -9.41 -1.11
N ALA A 152 15.97 -9.61 -1.22
CA ALA A 152 16.92 -9.33 -0.14
C ALA A 152 17.00 -7.82 0.16
N GLU A 153 17.00 -6.99 -0.88
CA GLU A 153 16.98 -5.54 -0.77
C GLU A 153 15.69 -5.03 -0.11
N GLU A 154 14.53 -5.63 -0.44
CA GLU A 154 13.25 -5.31 0.23
C GLU A 154 13.29 -5.67 1.72
N ALA A 155 13.71 -6.90 2.05
CA ALA A 155 13.74 -7.36 3.44
C ALA A 155 14.76 -6.57 4.30
N ALA A 156 15.85 -6.09 3.70
CA ALA A 156 16.88 -5.28 4.36
C ALA A 156 16.41 -3.87 4.75
N LEU A 157 15.23 -3.43 4.29
CA LEU A 157 14.61 -2.18 4.76
C LEU A 157 14.11 -2.28 6.20
N VAL A 158 13.91 -3.51 6.71
CA VAL A 158 13.50 -3.71 8.10
C VAL A 158 14.72 -3.55 9.01
N PRO A 159 14.68 -2.63 10.00
CA PRO A 159 15.78 -2.43 10.94
C PRO A 159 16.19 -3.74 11.65
N ASP A 160 17.45 -3.84 12.03
CA ASP A 160 18.01 -4.94 12.85
C ASP A 160 17.80 -6.36 12.32
N THR A 161 17.36 -6.51 11.06
CA THR A 161 17.19 -7.82 10.43
C THR A 161 18.49 -8.26 9.76
N LYS A 162 18.88 -9.52 9.98
CA LYS A 162 20.03 -10.12 9.29
C LYS A 162 19.57 -10.70 7.96
N VAL A 163 19.90 -10.06 6.85
CA VAL A 163 19.53 -10.50 5.51
C VAL A 163 20.76 -10.82 4.70
N TYR A 164 20.76 -11.98 4.03
CA TYR A 164 21.75 -12.38 3.05
C TYR A 164 21.11 -12.46 1.66
N ARG A 165 21.74 -11.84 0.69
CA ARG A 165 21.39 -11.97 -0.71
C ARG A 165 22.17 -13.13 -1.31
N ALA A 166 21.46 -14.05 -1.98
CA ALA A 166 22.06 -15.14 -2.73
C ALA A 166 21.55 -15.15 -4.18
N ARG A 167 22.44 -15.33 -5.17
CA ARG A 167 22.07 -15.30 -6.59
C ARG A 167 21.79 -16.67 -7.16
N HIS A 168 22.40 -17.70 -6.61
CA HIS A 168 22.38 -19.05 -7.16
C HIS A 168 22.38 -20.10 -6.04
N LEU A 169 21.80 -21.27 -6.30
CA LEU A 169 21.81 -22.41 -5.36
C LEU A 169 23.23 -22.78 -4.91
N ARG A 170 24.22 -22.72 -5.81
CA ARG A 170 25.63 -22.97 -5.49
C ARG A 170 26.18 -22.00 -4.44
N ASP A 171 25.80 -20.73 -4.53
CA ASP A 171 26.26 -19.70 -3.60
C ASP A 171 25.77 -19.98 -2.18
N VAL A 172 24.51 -20.41 -2.05
CA VAL A 172 23.94 -20.81 -0.77
C VAL A 172 24.62 -22.09 -0.26
N ALA A 173 24.65 -23.16 -1.07
CA ALA A 173 25.20 -24.44 -0.67
C ALA A 173 26.67 -24.34 -0.25
N HIS A 174 27.46 -23.50 -0.91
CA HIS A 174 28.88 -23.27 -0.58
C HIS A 174 29.07 -22.74 0.86
N GLN A 175 28.12 -21.94 1.39
CA GLN A 175 28.19 -21.45 2.77
C GLN A 175 28.02 -22.55 3.81
N PHE A 176 27.40 -23.67 3.43
CA PHE A 176 27.04 -24.78 4.29
C PHE A 176 27.78 -26.09 3.95
N CYS A 177 28.91 -25.99 3.23
CA CYS A 177 29.75 -27.15 2.91
C CYS A 177 30.29 -27.84 4.17
N LEU A 178 30.49 -29.16 4.07
CA LEU A 178 31.12 -29.97 5.10
C LEU A 178 32.55 -29.51 5.33
N THR A 179 32.92 -29.19 6.56
CA THR A 179 34.30 -28.84 6.92
C THR A 179 35.18 -30.08 6.89
N GLY A 180 36.24 -30.06 6.07
CA GLY A 180 37.22 -31.15 6.01
C GLY A 180 36.93 -32.26 4.99
N SER A 181 35.86 -32.15 4.21
CA SER A 181 35.57 -33.10 3.13
C SER A 181 36.38 -32.74 1.86
N SER A 182 37.10 -33.71 1.31
CA SER A 182 37.70 -33.65 -0.04
C SER A 182 36.66 -33.70 -1.19
N ALA A 183 35.36 -33.68 -0.83
CA ALA A 183 34.28 -33.63 -1.80
C ALA A 183 34.38 -32.30 -2.56
N LYS A 184 34.47 -32.36 -3.87
CA LYS A 184 34.45 -31.22 -4.82
C LYS A 184 33.08 -30.52 -4.72
N ALA A 185 32.90 -29.68 -3.69
CA ALA A 185 31.74 -28.78 -3.66
C ALA A 185 31.80 -27.88 -4.90
N PRO A 186 30.71 -27.72 -5.63
CA PRO A 186 30.68 -26.81 -6.77
C PRO A 186 31.08 -25.41 -6.32
N LEU A 187 31.94 -24.75 -7.12
CA LEU A 187 32.34 -23.37 -6.82
C LEU A 187 31.13 -22.42 -6.85
N PRO A 188 31.16 -21.34 -6.06
CA PRO A 188 30.11 -20.32 -6.08
C PRO A 188 29.94 -19.76 -7.51
N SER A 189 28.77 -19.22 -7.82
CA SER A 189 28.46 -18.69 -9.16
C SER A 189 29.27 -17.44 -9.50
N SER A 190 29.60 -16.64 -8.48
CA SER A 190 30.39 -15.41 -8.60
C SER A 190 30.97 -15.02 -7.24
N SER A 191 31.95 -14.12 -7.24
CA SER A 191 32.57 -13.59 -6.01
C SER A 191 31.60 -12.83 -5.12
N ASP A 192 30.52 -12.26 -5.68
CA ASP A 192 29.45 -11.54 -5.00
C ASP A 192 28.13 -12.32 -4.93
N GLY A 193 28.18 -13.62 -5.18
CA GLY A 193 27.03 -14.53 -5.20
C GLY A 193 26.33 -14.64 -3.83
N TRP A 194 27.10 -14.41 -2.75
CA TRP A 194 26.61 -14.36 -1.37
C TRP A 194 27.03 -13.04 -0.71
N THR A 195 26.06 -12.21 -0.31
CA THR A 195 26.35 -10.89 0.27
C THR A 195 25.43 -10.61 1.44
N ARG A 196 26.00 -10.20 2.58
CA ARG A 196 25.21 -9.66 3.69
C ARG A 196 24.70 -8.27 3.29
N MET A 197 23.40 -8.06 3.40
CA MET A 197 22.79 -6.78 3.14
C MET A 197 23.02 -5.87 4.36
N SER A 198 23.42 -4.63 4.11
CA SER A 198 23.41 -3.57 5.12
C SER A 198 22.08 -2.84 5.05
N HIS A 199 21.50 -2.56 6.21
CA HIS A 199 20.40 -1.61 6.28
C HIS A 199 20.97 -0.23 5.94
N THR A 200 20.65 0.26 4.76
CA THR A 200 20.89 1.66 4.38
C THR A 200 19.55 2.26 3.99
N PRO A 201 18.87 2.93 4.90
CA PRO A 201 17.95 3.97 4.46
C PRO A 201 18.85 5.04 3.86
N ASP A 202 18.96 5.14 2.54
CA ASP A 202 19.60 6.30 1.91
C ASP A 202 18.63 7.49 2.05
N PRO A 203 18.89 8.46 2.94
CA PRO A 203 18.02 9.61 3.15
C PRO A 203 18.12 10.64 2.01
N ARG A 204 18.89 10.37 0.93
CA ARG A 204 19.05 11.24 -0.24
C ARG A 204 17.84 11.14 -1.16
N TRP A 205 16.66 11.15 -0.57
CA TRP A 205 15.44 11.27 -1.32
C TRP A 205 15.15 12.78 -1.49
N ASP A 206 15.45 13.29 -2.67
CA ASP A 206 15.04 14.64 -3.09
C ASP A 206 13.52 14.61 -3.30
N ASP A 207 12.79 14.93 -2.23
CA ASP A 207 11.33 14.96 -2.19
C ASP A 207 10.73 15.91 -3.25
N GLU A 208 11.54 16.88 -3.73
CA GLU A 208 11.12 17.86 -4.73
C GLU A 208 10.91 17.26 -6.13
N THR A 209 11.55 16.12 -6.46
CA THR A 209 11.46 15.51 -7.79
C THR A 209 10.41 14.42 -7.91
N ALA A 210 9.88 13.94 -6.77
CA ALA A 210 8.94 12.80 -6.76
C ALA A 210 7.55 13.16 -7.29
N TYR A 211 7.15 14.42 -7.21
CA TYR A 211 5.81 14.89 -7.57
C TYR A 211 5.86 16.13 -8.46
N PRO A 212 4.89 16.30 -9.40
CA PRO A 212 4.78 17.52 -10.19
C PRO A 212 4.49 18.73 -9.29
N ASP A 213 5.05 19.91 -9.62
CA ASP A 213 4.85 21.11 -8.83
C ASP A 213 3.45 21.72 -9.02
N LEU A 214 2.82 22.14 -7.92
CA LEU A 214 1.52 22.83 -7.94
C LEU A 214 1.62 24.24 -8.54
N ALA A 215 2.79 24.84 -8.62
CA ALA A 215 3.04 26.10 -9.31
C ALA A 215 2.63 26.05 -10.78
N ASP A 216 2.73 24.88 -11.45
CA ASP A 216 2.32 24.68 -12.84
C ASP A 216 0.81 24.90 -13.07
N VAL A 217 -0.01 24.72 -12.02
CA VAL A 217 -1.44 24.99 -12.08
C VAL A 217 -1.67 26.47 -11.88
N LYS A 218 -1.89 27.19 -12.97
CA LYS A 218 -2.17 28.62 -12.91
C LYS A 218 -3.57 28.89 -12.39
N GLY A 219 -3.75 29.95 -11.63
CA GLY A 219 -5.03 30.31 -11.03
C GLY A 219 -5.55 29.26 -10.05
N GLN A 220 -6.85 28.92 -10.09
CA GLN A 220 -7.54 27.92 -9.26
C GLN A 220 -7.30 28.10 -7.74
N ALA A 221 -7.29 29.36 -7.25
CA ALA A 221 -6.95 29.67 -5.85
C ALA A 221 -7.82 28.92 -4.84
N GLY A 222 -9.14 28.84 -5.09
CA GLY A 222 -10.06 28.10 -4.20
C GLY A 222 -9.78 26.59 -4.17
N ALA A 223 -9.44 25.99 -5.31
CA ALA A 223 -9.10 24.58 -5.38
C ALA A 223 -7.75 24.29 -4.68
N LYS A 224 -6.74 25.15 -4.88
CA LYS A 224 -5.45 25.04 -4.18
C LYS A 224 -5.61 25.18 -2.66
N ARG A 225 -6.45 26.11 -2.21
CA ARG A 225 -6.76 26.26 -0.77
C ARG A 225 -7.44 25.02 -0.19
N ALA A 226 -8.37 24.42 -0.93
CA ALA A 226 -9.00 23.17 -0.50
C ALA A 226 -8.00 22.00 -0.44
N LEU A 227 -7.06 21.91 -1.40
CA LEU A 227 -5.96 20.92 -1.35
C LEU A 227 -5.07 21.14 -0.13
N GLU A 228 -4.73 22.39 0.19
CA GLU A 228 -3.95 22.74 1.37
C GLU A 228 -4.65 22.29 2.67
N ILE A 229 -5.95 22.60 2.81
CA ILE A 229 -6.76 22.18 3.96
C ILE A 229 -6.84 20.65 4.01
N ALA A 230 -7.11 19.99 2.87
CA ALA A 230 -7.17 18.54 2.80
C ALA A 230 -5.84 17.90 3.21
N ALA A 231 -4.71 18.43 2.72
CA ALA A 231 -3.38 17.94 3.06
C ALA A 231 -3.02 18.19 4.52
N ALA A 232 -3.34 19.36 5.07
CA ALA A 232 -3.05 19.70 6.46
C ALA A 232 -3.86 18.85 7.45
N GLY A 233 -5.17 18.68 7.21
CA GLY A 233 -6.06 17.98 8.13
C GLY A 233 -6.21 16.49 7.90
N GLY A 234 -5.74 15.95 6.77
CA GLY A 234 -6.00 14.56 6.38
C GLY A 234 -7.40 14.33 5.80
N HIS A 235 -8.06 15.39 5.28
CA HIS A 235 -9.43 15.33 4.81
C HIS A 235 -9.56 14.75 3.40
N SER A 236 -10.67 14.06 3.13
CA SER A 236 -11.07 13.64 1.79
C SER A 236 -11.67 14.83 1.00
N LEU A 237 -11.48 14.82 -0.33
CA LEU A 237 -11.89 15.93 -1.20
C LEU A 237 -12.62 15.44 -2.45
N LEU A 238 -13.75 16.08 -2.77
CA LEU A 238 -14.47 15.94 -4.04
C LEU A 238 -14.35 17.23 -4.84
N MET A 239 -13.85 17.12 -6.06
CA MET A 239 -13.75 18.21 -7.04
C MET A 239 -14.85 18.04 -8.11
N VAL A 240 -15.72 19.03 -8.28
CA VAL A 240 -16.75 19.05 -9.30
C VAL A 240 -16.47 20.18 -10.28
N GLY A 241 -16.51 19.90 -11.58
CA GLY A 241 -16.25 20.94 -12.57
C GLY A 241 -16.31 20.41 -14.00
N PRO A 242 -16.36 21.30 -15.00
CA PRO A 242 -16.44 20.92 -16.40
C PRO A 242 -15.18 20.18 -16.87
N PRO A 243 -15.26 19.45 -18.01
CA PRO A 243 -14.08 18.86 -18.63
C PRO A 243 -13.01 19.92 -18.91
N GLY A 244 -11.73 19.57 -18.69
CA GLY A 244 -10.62 20.48 -18.91
C GLY A 244 -10.42 21.58 -17.85
N SER A 245 -11.13 21.55 -16.72
CA SER A 245 -10.94 22.52 -15.62
C SER A 245 -9.69 22.30 -14.77
N GLY A 246 -8.93 21.22 -15.01
CA GLY A 246 -7.67 20.94 -14.30
C GLY A 246 -7.80 20.04 -13.07
N LYS A 247 -8.94 19.37 -12.85
CA LYS A 247 -9.17 18.48 -11.70
C LYS A 247 -8.11 17.39 -11.53
N SER A 248 -7.81 16.67 -12.60
CA SER A 248 -6.81 15.59 -12.59
C SER A 248 -5.39 16.14 -12.37
N MET A 249 -5.08 17.33 -12.92
CA MET A 249 -3.79 18.01 -12.66
C MET A 249 -3.61 18.37 -11.18
N LEU A 250 -4.67 18.86 -10.53
CA LEU A 250 -4.69 19.18 -9.11
C LEU A 250 -4.51 17.91 -8.26
N ALA A 251 -5.27 16.85 -8.57
CA ALA A 251 -5.22 15.58 -7.85
C ALA A 251 -3.83 14.93 -7.89
N LEU A 252 -3.16 14.90 -9.05
CA LEU A 252 -1.84 14.29 -9.22
C LEU A 252 -0.73 15.04 -8.44
N ARG A 253 -0.96 16.31 -8.12
CA ARG A 253 -0.02 17.14 -7.34
C ARG A 253 -0.26 17.09 -5.83
N PHE A 254 -1.40 16.51 -5.43
CA PHE A 254 -1.83 16.49 -4.03
C PHE A 254 -0.87 15.75 -3.12
N ALA A 255 -0.32 14.60 -3.57
CA ALA A 255 0.61 13.81 -2.76
C ALA A 255 1.87 14.58 -2.37
N GLY A 256 2.32 15.53 -3.22
CA GLY A 256 3.44 16.42 -2.93
C GLY A 256 3.20 17.39 -1.76
N LEU A 257 1.94 17.67 -1.39
CA LEU A 257 1.60 18.49 -0.24
C LEU A 257 1.62 17.73 1.09
N LEU A 258 1.59 16.40 1.02
CA LEU A 258 1.54 15.56 2.22
C LEU A 258 2.91 15.52 2.93
N PRO A 259 2.93 15.31 4.25
CA PRO A 259 4.19 15.09 4.96
C PRO A 259 4.88 13.84 4.45
N PRO A 260 6.22 13.74 4.57
CA PRO A 260 6.94 12.51 4.28
C PRO A 260 6.40 11.35 5.13
N LEU A 261 6.53 10.13 4.63
CA LEU A 261 6.22 8.94 5.42
C LEU A 261 7.19 8.82 6.60
N SER A 262 6.69 8.43 7.77
CA SER A 262 7.60 7.88 8.79
C SER A 262 8.12 6.52 8.32
N VAL A 263 9.18 6.01 8.95
CA VAL A 263 9.73 4.68 8.62
C VAL A 263 8.69 3.60 8.85
N GLU A 264 7.90 3.70 9.92
CA GLU A 264 6.81 2.77 10.24
C GLU A 264 5.71 2.81 9.16
N GLU A 265 5.24 4.02 8.78
CA GLU A 265 4.26 4.19 7.70
C GLU A 265 4.77 3.64 6.37
N ALA A 266 6.07 3.84 6.07
CA ALA A 266 6.70 3.35 4.86
C ALA A 266 6.81 1.82 4.85
N LEU A 267 7.14 1.20 5.98
CA LEU A 267 7.18 -0.26 6.14
C LEU A 267 5.80 -0.89 5.97
N GLU A 268 4.75 -0.28 6.55
CA GLU A 268 3.37 -0.74 6.37
C GLU A 268 2.94 -0.67 4.89
N ALA A 269 3.14 0.47 4.22
CA ALA A 269 2.78 0.66 2.82
C ALA A 269 3.58 -0.27 1.89
N ALA A 270 4.90 -0.39 2.11
CA ALA A 270 5.78 -1.25 1.35
C ALA A 270 5.43 -2.75 1.53
N SER A 271 4.99 -3.15 2.73
CA SER A 271 4.56 -4.54 3.01
C SER A 271 3.36 -4.94 2.16
N VAL A 272 2.36 -4.07 2.05
CA VAL A 272 1.20 -4.29 1.18
C VAL A 272 1.63 -4.39 -0.29
N ALA A 273 2.51 -3.49 -0.73
CA ALA A 273 3.01 -3.48 -2.10
C ALA A 273 3.89 -4.71 -2.41
N SER A 274 4.74 -5.14 -1.48
CA SER A 274 5.60 -6.33 -1.60
C SER A 274 4.76 -7.61 -1.69
N LEU A 275 3.71 -7.73 -0.86
CA LEU A 275 2.76 -8.85 -0.93
C LEU A 275 2.05 -8.91 -2.28
N ALA A 276 1.70 -7.76 -2.85
CA ALA A 276 1.10 -7.67 -4.18
C ALA A 276 2.11 -7.89 -5.32
N GLY A 277 3.41 -7.97 -5.03
CA GLY A 277 4.49 -8.06 -6.02
C GLY A 277 4.67 -6.76 -6.82
N ARG A 278 4.32 -5.62 -6.24
CA ARG A 278 4.34 -4.29 -6.88
C ARG A 278 5.30 -3.30 -6.21
N PHE A 279 6.03 -3.73 -5.18
CA PHE A 279 7.00 -2.88 -4.52
C PHE A 279 8.26 -2.69 -5.37
N GLN A 280 8.77 -1.47 -5.39
CA GLN A 280 10.05 -1.10 -5.99
C GLN A 280 10.83 -0.24 -4.99
N LEU A 281 12.12 -0.46 -4.85
CA LEU A 281 12.98 0.29 -3.93
C LEU A 281 12.95 1.81 -4.19
N SER A 282 12.80 2.20 -5.46
CA SER A 282 12.64 3.60 -5.85
C SER A 282 11.38 4.27 -5.28
N GLN A 283 10.43 3.49 -4.76
CA GLN A 283 9.19 3.97 -4.12
C GLN A 283 9.28 4.00 -2.59
N TRP A 284 10.44 3.63 -2.03
CA TRP A 284 10.65 3.68 -0.58
C TRP A 284 10.52 5.11 -0.06
N LEU A 285 9.76 5.32 1.01
CA LEU A 285 9.44 6.61 1.63
C LEU A 285 8.55 7.55 0.78
N ILE A 286 8.13 7.14 -0.44
CA ILE A 286 7.21 7.93 -1.27
C ILE A 286 5.76 7.57 -0.96
N ARG A 287 4.92 8.60 -0.79
CA ARG A 287 3.47 8.39 -0.71
C ARG A 287 2.92 8.00 -2.08
N SER A 288 2.38 6.79 -2.18
CA SER A 288 1.79 6.30 -3.42
C SER A 288 0.52 7.09 -3.78
N THR A 289 0.36 7.40 -5.07
CA THR A 289 -0.92 7.84 -5.63
C THR A 289 -1.47 6.72 -6.50
N ARG A 290 -2.61 6.15 -6.09
CA ARG A 290 -3.30 5.10 -6.85
C ARG A 290 -4.47 5.71 -7.62
N GLN A 291 -4.50 5.46 -8.93
CA GLN A 291 -5.53 5.95 -9.83
C GLN A 291 -6.12 4.76 -10.62
N PRO A 292 -7.05 4.00 -10.03
CA PRO A 292 -7.71 2.93 -10.74
C PRO A 292 -8.59 3.50 -11.86
N HIS A 293 -8.68 2.79 -12.98
CA HIS A 293 -9.58 3.15 -14.06
C HIS A 293 -11.04 3.03 -13.59
N HIS A 294 -11.93 3.88 -14.08
CA HIS A 294 -13.35 3.90 -13.65
C HIS A 294 -14.11 2.58 -13.92
N SER A 295 -13.62 1.71 -14.82
CA SER A 295 -14.17 0.37 -15.03
C SER A 295 -13.74 -0.67 -13.97
N ALA A 296 -12.96 -0.29 -12.96
CA ALA A 296 -12.49 -1.20 -11.93
C ALA A 296 -13.64 -1.83 -11.14
N SER A 297 -13.60 -3.15 -10.96
CA SER A 297 -14.59 -3.87 -10.15
C SER A 297 -14.39 -3.63 -8.66
N ALA A 298 -15.40 -3.97 -7.83
CA ALA A 298 -15.27 -3.94 -6.38
C ALA A 298 -14.07 -4.76 -5.89
N VAL A 299 -13.83 -5.94 -6.47
CA VAL A 299 -12.68 -6.80 -6.14
C VAL A 299 -11.35 -6.12 -6.49
N ALA A 300 -11.28 -5.41 -7.60
CA ALA A 300 -10.07 -4.66 -7.96
C ALA A 300 -9.79 -3.52 -6.97
N LEU A 301 -10.84 -2.84 -6.46
CA LEU A 301 -10.70 -1.76 -5.49
C LEU A 301 -10.35 -2.27 -4.10
N VAL A 302 -11.15 -3.17 -3.53
CA VAL A 302 -10.98 -3.58 -2.12
C VAL A 302 -10.12 -4.82 -1.96
N GLY A 303 -9.96 -5.62 -3.01
CA GLY A 303 -9.21 -6.86 -2.96
C GLY A 303 -10.11 -8.09 -3.00
N GLY A 304 -9.50 -9.27 -3.07
CA GLY A 304 -10.19 -10.55 -3.20
C GLY A 304 -9.26 -11.66 -3.63
N GLY A 305 -9.84 -12.75 -4.10
CA GLY A 305 -9.09 -13.94 -4.56
C GLY A 305 -8.97 -15.02 -3.50
N SER A 306 -8.38 -16.15 -3.91
CA SER A 306 -8.01 -17.26 -3.05
C SER A 306 -6.63 -17.76 -3.52
N PRO A 307 -5.55 -17.46 -2.74
CA PRO A 307 -5.53 -16.74 -1.46
C PRO A 307 -5.96 -15.26 -1.56
N PRO A 308 -6.38 -14.63 -0.43
CA PRO A 308 -6.76 -13.22 -0.39
C PRO A 308 -5.61 -12.28 -0.80
N ARG A 309 -5.90 -11.32 -1.69
CA ARG A 309 -4.94 -10.33 -2.20
C ARG A 309 -5.45 -8.90 -1.97
N PRO A 310 -4.56 -7.95 -1.61
CA PRO A 310 -4.95 -6.56 -1.42
C PRO A 310 -5.39 -5.91 -2.72
N GLY A 311 -6.39 -5.01 -2.65
CA GLY A 311 -6.85 -4.18 -3.75
C GLY A 311 -6.19 -2.79 -3.78
N GLU A 312 -6.67 -1.91 -4.67
CA GLU A 312 -6.13 -0.57 -4.86
C GLU A 312 -6.24 0.30 -3.60
N VAL A 313 -7.29 0.11 -2.76
CA VAL A 313 -7.42 0.85 -1.48
C VAL A 313 -6.31 0.52 -0.49
N SER A 314 -5.92 -0.75 -0.41
CA SER A 314 -4.80 -1.18 0.42
C SER A 314 -3.45 -0.78 -0.17
N LEU A 315 -3.30 -0.80 -1.50
CA LEU A 315 -2.12 -0.30 -2.19
C LEU A 315 -1.95 1.23 -2.07
N ALA A 316 -3.04 1.95 -1.74
CA ALA A 316 -3.03 3.38 -1.43
C ALA A 316 -2.78 3.67 0.06
N HIS A 317 -2.50 2.65 0.87
CA HIS A 317 -2.27 2.81 2.32
C HIS A 317 -1.20 3.85 2.62
N HIS A 318 -1.48 4.78 3.54
CA HIS A 318 -0.69 5.98 3.85
C HIS A 318 -0.41 6.90 2.63
N GLY A 319 -1.12 6.69 1.53
CA GLY A 319 -1.02 7.46 0.30
C GLY A 319 -2.35 8.08 -0.11
N VAL A 320 -2.51 8.25 -1.41
CA VAL A 320 -3.66 8.90 -2.04
C VAL A 320 -4.39 7.91 -2.96
N LEU A 321 -5.69 7.80 -2.80
CA LEU A 321 -6.57 7.15 -3.76
C LEU A 321 -7.26 8.25 -4.58
N PHE A 322 -6.92 8.36 -5.86
CA PHE A 322 -7.55 9.30 -6.77
C PHE A 322 -8.57 8.58 -7.65
N LEU A 323 -9.85 8.98 -7.54
CA LEU A 323 -10.94 8.47 -8.36
C LEU A 323 -11.41 9.57 -9.32
N ASP A 324 -10.98 9.46 -10.58
CA ASP A 324 -11.46 10.36 -11.63
C ASP A 324 -12.77 9.83 -12.23
N GLU A 325 -13.63 10.72 -12.72
CA GLU A 325 -14.93 10.36 -13.27
C GLU A 325 -15.78 9.52 -12.29
N LEU A 326 -15.85 9.92 -11.04
CA LEU A 326 -16.47 9.17 -9.93
C LEU A 326 -17.83 8.52 -10.28
N PRO A 327 -18.80 9.19 -10.97
CA PRO A 327 -20.09 8.59 -11.32
C PRO A 327 -20.01 7.49 -12.40
N GLU A 328 -18.86 7.29 -13.04
CA GLU A 328 -18.70 6.25 -14.06
C GLU A 328 -18.23 4.91 -13.47
N PHE A 329 -17.79 4.89 -12.21
CA PHE A 329 -17.49 3.63 -11.51
C PHE A 329 -18.75 2.79 -11.30
N PRO A 330 -18.63 1.44 -11.33
CA PRO A 330 -19.73 0.57 -10.94
C PRO A 330 -20.20 0.87 -9.51
N ARG A 331 -21.52 0.95 -9.30
CA ARG A 331 -22.09 1.29 -7.99
C ARG A 331 -21.57 0.38 -6.87
N ALA A 332 -21.46 -0.93 -7.14
CA ALA A 332 -20.93 -1.89 -6.17
C ALA A 332 -19.48 -1.58 -5.77
N ALA A 333 -18.68 -1.05 -6.70
CA ALA A 333 -17.29 -0.64 -6.44
C ALA A 333 -17.22 0.59 -5.53
N LEU A 334 -18.08 1.58 -5.76
CA LEU A 334 -18.18 2.78 -4.92
C LEU A 334 -18.71 2.47 -3.50
N GLU A 335 -19.74 1.61 -3.39
CA GLU A 335 -20.27 1.21 -2.08
C GLU A 335 -19.24 0.43 -1.25
N ALA A 336 -18.38 -0.36 -1.90
CA ALA A 336 -17.32 -1.11 -1.22
C ALA A 336 -16.24 -0.21 -0.58
N LEU A 337 -16.13 1.07 -0.98
CA LEU A 337 -15.20 2.03 -0.36
C LEU A 337 -15.66 2.53 1.01
N ARG A 338 -16.96 2.36 1.35
CA ARG A 338 -17.53 2.94 2.57
C ARG A 338 -16.92 2.38 3.84
N GLU A 339 -16.67 1.09 3.87
CA GLU A 339 -16.05 0.40 5.01
C GLU A 339 -14.60 0.85 5.22
N PRO A 340 -13.69 0.76 4.23
CA PRO A 340 -12.30 1.17 4.44
C PRO A 340 -12.12 2.67 4.73
N MET A 341 -13.03 3.53 4.26
CA MET A 341 -13.01 4.96 4.63
C MET A 341 -13.36 5.22 6.09
N GLU A 342 -14.06 4.31 6.77
CA GLU A 342 -14.42 4.44 8.19
C GLU A 342 -13.48 3.65 9.11
N SER A 343 -13.21 2.38 8.75
CA SER A 343 -12.40 1.47 9.58
C SER A 343 -10.89 1.64 9.36
N GLY A 344 -10.47 2.14 8.19
CA GLY A 344 -9.06 2.19 7.78
C GLY A 344 -8.47 0.82 7.45
N CYS A 345 -9.31 -0.21 7.29
CA CYS A 345 -8.90 -1.56 6.88
C CYS A 345 -9.96 -2.21 5.99
N VAL A 346 -9.57 -3.30 5.34
CA VAL A 346 -10.44 -4.17 4.54
C VAL A 346 -10.28 -5.60 5.01
N THR A 347 -11.39 -6.25 5.33
CA THR A 347 -11.41 -7.67 5.67
C THR A 347 -11.89 -8.48 4.48
N ILE A 348 -11.04 -9.37 3.96
CA ILE A 348 -11.37 -10.30 2.87
C ILE A 348 -11.57 -11.68 3.47
N SER A 349 -12.82 -12.10 3.53
CA SER A 349 -13.20 -13.45 4.02
C SER A 349 -13.62 -14.34 2.86
N ARG A 350 -13.01 -15.53 2.77
CA ARG A 350 -13.37 -16.61 1.85
C ARG A 350 -13.46 -17.91 2.65
N SER A 351 -14.14 -18.90 2.11
CA SER A 351 -14.57 -20.14 2.80
C SER A 351 -13.52 -20.83 3.68
N ALA A 352 -12.22 -20.64 3.43
CA ALA A 352 -11.14 -21.25 4.21
C ALA A 352 -10.17 -20.23 4.83
N GLN A 353 -10.26 -18.96 4.48
CA GLN A 353 -9.26 -17.95 4.88
C GLN A 353 -9.89 -16.59 5.06
N SER A 354 -9.43 -15.88 6.10
CA SER A 354 -9.71 -14.45 6.28
C SER A 354 -8.39 -13.71 6.40
N ALA A 355 -8.27 -12.60 5.69
CA ALA A 355 -7.13 -11.70 5.79
C ALA A 355 -7.60 -10.28 5.92
N GLU A 356 -6.96 -9.52 6.80
CA GLU A 356 -7.18 -8.09 6.97
C GLU A 356 -6.02 -7.33 6.34
N PHE A 357 -6.34 -6.30 5.56
CA PHE A 357 -5.38 -5.41 4.92
C PHE A 357 -5.62 -3.98 5.35
N PRO A 358 -4.59 -3.23 5.75
CA PRO A 358 -4.72 -1.82 6.07
C PRO A 358 -5.11 -1.02 4.83
N ALA A 359 -5.96 -0.01 5.02
CA ALA A 359 -6.48 0.83 3.95
C ALA A 359 -6.71 2.28 4.43
N ARG A 360 -5.73 2.85 5.14
CA ARG A 360 -5.73 4.25 5.58
C ARG A 360 -5.21 5.12 4.46
N PHE A 361 -6.06 5.46 3.52
CA PHE A 361 -5.76 6.31 2.38
C PHE A 361 -6.48 7.66 2.48
N GLN A 362 -5.98 8.67 1.77
CA GLN A 362 -6.68 9.92 1.60
C GLN A 362 -7.39 9.91 0.25
N LEU A 363 -8.73 10.05 0.26
CA LEU A 363 -9.53 10.02 -0.96
C LEU A 363 -9.56 11.40 -1.60
N ILE A 364 -9.14 11.47 -2.85
CA ILE A 364 -9.37 12.59 -3.76
C ILE A 364 -10.27 12.09 -4.88
N ALA A 365 -11.41 12.72 -5.09
CA ALA A 365 -12.34 12.33 -6.14
C ALA A 365 -12.62 13.50 -7.08
N ALA A 366 -12.86 13.19 -8.34
CA ALA A 366 -13.24 14.18 -9.33
C ALA A 366 -14.47 13.72 -10.13
N MET A 367 -15.36 14.64 -10.43
CA MET A 367 -16.51 14.36 -11.29
C MET A 367 -16.92 15.58 -12.11
N ASN A 368 -17.68 15.32 -13.16
CA ASN A 368 -18.35 16.37 -13.90
C ASN A 368 -19.73 16.68 -13.24
N PRO A 369 -20.30 17.88 -13.43
CA PRO A 369 -21.59 18.23 -12.82
C PRO A 369 -22.79 17.54 -13.50
N CYS A 370 -22.60 16.98 -14.70
CA CYS A 370 -23.63 16.27 -15.47
C CYS A 370 -22.98 15.41 -16.57
N PRO A 371 -23.71 14.56 -17.30
CA PRO A 371 -23.14 13.74 -18.37
C PRO A 371 -22.43 14.52 -19.47
N CYS A 372 -22.92 15.69 -19.85
CA CYS A 372 -22.24 16.55 -20.84
C CYS A 372 -21.12 17.41 -20.23
N GLY A 373 -21.04 17.51 -18.89
CA GLY A 373 -20.01 18.22 -18.13
C GLY A 373 -20.25 19.72 -17.89
N TYR A 374 -21.37 20.31 -18.34
CA TYR A 374 -21.55 21.76 -18.36
C TYR A 374 -22.76 22.27 -17.57
N ALA A 375 -23.39 21.47 -16.70
CA ALA A 375 -24.48 21.95 -15.85
C ALA A 375 -23.97 23.03 -14.87
N GLY A 376 -24.77 24.09 -14.68
CA GLY A 376 -24.38 25.25 -13.85
C GLY A 376 -23.37 26.20 -14.50
N TYR A 377 -22.84 25.87 -15.67
CA TYR A 377 -21.91 26.76 -16.38
C TYR A 377 -22.69 27.89 -17.08
N THR A 378 -22.60 29.09 -16.53
CA THR A 378 -23.19 30.29 -17.12
C THR A 378 -22.18 30.99 -18.04
N ARG A 379 -22.59 31.30 -19.25
CA ARG A 379 -21.80 32.11 -20.18
C ARG A 379 -21.78 33.57 -19.78
N SER A 380 -20.62 34.19 -19.83
CA SER A 380 -20.57 35.65 -19.89
C SER A 380 -21.09 36.15 -21.26
N PRO A 381 -21.76 37.28 -21.31
CA PRO A 381 -22.22 37.86 -22.60
C PRO A 381 -21.05 37.98 -23.58
N GLY A 382 -21.22 37.42 -24.79
CA GLY A 382 -20.21 37.46 -25.87
C GLY A 382 -19.23 36.29 -25.92
N GLN A 383 -19.19 35.36 -24.93
CA GLN A 383 -18.33 34.17 -25.00
C GLN A 383 -18.94 33.04 -25.79
N LYS A 384 -18.19 32.48 -26.76
CA LYS A 384 -18.51 31.22 -27.43
C LYS A 384 -17.97 30.06 -26.58
N GLY A 385 -18.80 29.13 -26.16
CA GLY A 385 -18.39 27.96 -25.39
C GLY A 385 -19.53 26.91 -25.31
N PRO A 386 -19.25 25.71 -24.83
CA PRO A 386 -20.28 24.68 -24.69
C PRO A 386 -21.30 25.08 -23.61
N VAL A 387 -22.57 24.71 -23.87
CA VAL A 387 -23.71 24.90 -22.95
C VAL A 387 -24.23 23.53 -22.56
N CYS A 388 -24.72 23.40 -21.34
CA CYS A 388 -25.36 22.19 -20.89
C CYS A 388 -26.58 21.87 -21.75
N ARG A 389 -26.65 20.62 -22.23
CA ARG A 389 -27.77 20.09 -23.02
C ARG A 389 -28.57 19.02 -22.29
N CYS A 390 -28.20 18.76 -21.03
CA CYS A 390 -28.83 17.74 -20.21
C CYS A 390 -30.17 18.24 -19.66
N THR A 391 -31.17 17.37 -19.66
CA THR A 391 -32.42 17.63 -18.92
C THR A 391 -32.17 17.55 -17.42
N PRO A 392 -32.99 18.19 -16.57
CA PRO A 392 -32.86 18.06 -15.10
C PRO A 392 -32.87 16.61 -14.64
N ASP A 393 -33.63 15.72 -15.28
CA ASP A 393 -33.66 14.29 -14.96
C ASP A 393 -32.35 13.57 -15.31
N GLN A 394 -31.69 13.94 -16.40
CA GLN A 394 -30.38 13.39 -16.75
C GLN A 394 -29.32 13.81 -15.75
N VAL A 395 -29.35 15.08 -15.29
CA VAL A 395 -28.45 15.58 -14.25
C VAL A 395 -28.69 14.81 -12.96
N ARG A 396 -29.95 14.67 -12.51
CA ARG A 396 -30.30 13.91 -11.29
C ARG A 396 -29.88 12.45 -11.36
N ARG A 397 -30.12 11.76 -12.49
CA ARG A 397 -29.67 10.37 -12.68
C ARG A 397 -28.16 10.23 -12.65
N TYR A 398 -27.45 11.19 -13.19
CA TYR A 398 -25.98 11.18 -13.18
C TYR A 398 -25.43 11.36 -11.77
N SER A 399 -25.91 12.36 -11.05
CA SER A 399 -25.48 12.62 -9.67
C SER A 399 -25.87 11.48 -8.71
N SER A 400 -27.07 10.88 -8.89
CA SER A 400 -27.53 9.75 -8.05
C SER A 400 -26.77 8.43 -8.25
N LYS A 401 -25.86 8.33 -9.24
CA LYS A 401 -24.94 7.19 -9.35
C LYS A 401 -24.00 7.12 -8.14
N VAL A 402 -23.63 8.26 -7.57
CA VAL A 402 -22.86 8.35 -6.31
C VAL A 402 -23.87 8.44 -5.17
N SER A 403 -23.81 7.51 -4.23
CA SER A 403 -24.78 7.47 -3.13
C SER A 403 -24.55 8.60 -2.12
N GLY A 404 -25.64 9.12 -1.53
CA GLY A 404 -25.57 10.11 -0.45
C GLY A 404 -24.65 9.66 0.69
N PRO A 405 -24.77 8.42 1.21
CA PRO A 405 -23.87 7.90 2.24
C PRO A 405 -22.38 7.92 1.88
N LEU A 406 -22.00 7.76 0.61
CA LEU A 406 -20.59 7.90 0.18
C LEU A 406 -20.18 9.37 0.15
N LEU A 407 -21.02 10.25 -0.43
CA LEU A 407 -20.76 11.70 -0.45
C LEU A 407 -20.64 12.28 0.97
N ASP A 408 -21.46 11.80 1.88
CA ASP A 408 -21.34 12.18 3.29
C ASP A 408 -19.99 11.83 3.91
N ARG A 409 -19.29 10.82 3.41
CA ARG A 409 -17.94 10.43 3.88
C ARG A 409 -16.82 11.28 3.31
N ILE A 410 -17.08 12.04 2.27
CA ILE A 410 -16.11 12.99 1.72
C ILE A 410 -16.25 14.31 2.47
N ASP A 411 -15.15 14.81 3.03
CA ASP A 411 -15.18 15.97 3.94
C ASP A 411 -15.36 17.29 3.20
N LEU A 412 -14.57 17.52 2.13
CA LEU A 412 -14.54 18.77 1.37
C LEU A 412 -15.16 18.57 -0.01
N HIS A 413 -16.09 19.43 -0.37
CA HIS A 413 -16.67 19.48 -1.71
C HIS A 413 -16.38 20.85 -2.32
N ILE A 414 -15.77 20.88 -3.52
CA ILE A 414 -15.42 22.12 -4.19
C ILE A 414 -15.84 22.14 -5.66
N GLU A 415 -16.12 23.32 -6.15
CA GLU A 415 -16.25 23.56 -7.58
C GLU A 415 -14.91 24.02 -8.16
N VAL A 416 -14.52 23.39 -9.28
CA VAL A 416 -13.33 23.75 -10.05
C VAL A 416 -13.77 24.36 -11.37
N PRO A 417 -13.88 25.70 -11.48
CA PRO A 417 -14.37 26.36 -12.66
C PRO A 417 -13.38 26.21 -13.82
N SER A 418 -13.90 26.25 -15.07
CA SER A 418 -13.02 26.39 -16.23
C SER A 418 -12.38 27.76 -16.27
N GLN A 419 -11.12 27.81 -16.67
CA GLN A 419 -10.39 29.05 -16.85
C GLN A 419 -10.34 29.42 -18.34
N SER A 420 -10.43 30.72 -18.64
CA SER A 420 -10.26 31.20 -20.01
C SER A 420 -8.79 31.06 -20.45
N ALA A 421 -8.56 30.84 -21.75
CA ALA A 421 -7.21 30.78 -22.31
C ALA A 421 -6.41 32.06 -22.00
N ALA A 422 -7.06 33.22 -22.00
CA ALA A 422 -6.44 34.49 -21.67
C ALA A 422 -5.93 34.54 -20.21
N LEU A 423 -6.70 34.00 -19.26
CA LEU A 423 -6.25 33.86 -17.86
C LEU A 423 -5.08 32.89 -17.75
N LEU A 424 -5.14 31.73 -18.42
CA LEU A 424 -4.05 30.75 -18.38
C LEU A 424 -2.73 31.27 -18.94
N ILE A 425 -2.78 32.12 -19.97
CA ILE A 425 -1.58 32.72 -20.59
C ILE A 425 -1.01 33.83 -19.70
N ASN A 426 -1.86 34.72 -19.18
CA ASN A 426 -1.44 35.95 -18.51
C ASN A 426 -1.26 35.79 -16.99
N THR A 427 -1.77 34.72 -16.37
CA THR A 427 -1.59 34.50 -14.92
C THR A 427 -0.18 33.99 -14.65
N PRO A 428 0.55 34.59 -13.69
CA PRO A 428 1.85 34.08 -13.28
C PRO A 428 1.74 32.69 -12.65
N ALA A 429 2.86 31.98 -12.54
CA ALA A 429 2.93 30.74 -11.79
C ALA A 429 2.41 30.95 -10.36
N GLY A 430 1.73 29.93 -9.83
CA GLY A 430 1.22 29.98 -8.46
C GLY A 430 2.31 29.74 -7.42
N GLU A 431 1.91 29.65 -6.15
CA GLU A 431 2.80 29.20 -5.08
C GLU A 431 3.31 27.79 -5.38
N SER A 432 4.59 27.54 -5.08
CA SER A 432 5.20 26.22 -5.27
C SER A 432 4.67 25.21 -4.25
N THR A 433 4.74 23.94 -4.62
CA THR A 433 4.41 22.82 -3.72
C THR A 433 5.20 22.91 -2.40
N ALA A 434 6.47 23.32 -2.44
CA ALA A 434 7.33 23.46 -1.26
C ALA A 434 6.78 24.46 -0.24
N VAL A 435 6.28 25.62 -0.70
CA VAL A 435 5.70 26.66 0.17
C VAL A 435 4.42 26.16 0.84
N LEU A 436 3.51 25.58 0.05
CA LEU A 436 2.25 25.01 0.56
C LEU A 436 2.50 23.84 1.51
N LYS A 437 3.42 22.95 1.17
CA LYS A 437 3.83 21.81 2.00
C LYS A 437 4.33 22.28 3.37
N LYS A 438 5.13 23.34 3.43
CA LYS A 438 5.62 23.88 4.70
C LYS A 438 4.47 24.31 5.61
N ARG A 439 3.44 25.00 5.09
CA ARG A 439 2.25 25.38 5.86
C ARG A 439 1.46 24.15 6.33
N CYS A 440 1.28 23.17 5.45
CA CYS A 440 0.60 21.91 5.81
C CYS A 440 1.35 21.16 6.92
N LEU A 441 2.68 21.11 6.86
CA LEU A 441 3.51 20.48 7.88
C LEU A 441 3.38 21.18 9.23
N GLN A 442 3.43 22.51 9.26
CA GLN A 442 3.24 23.29 10.49
C GLN A 442 1.88 23.01 11.13
N ALA A 443 0.79 23.07 10.35
CA ALA A 443 -0.56 22.77 10.85
C ALA A 443 -0.69 21.33 11.38
N ARG A 444 -0.08 20.35 10.70
CA ARG A 444 -0.06 18.96 11.18
C ARG A 444 0.75 18.77 12.46
N THR A 445 1.85 19.48 12.61
CA THR A 445 2.64 19.45 13.85
C THR A 445 1.81 19.96 15.01
N ILE A 446 1.14 21.12 14.86
CA ILE A 446 0.22 21.67 15.87
C ILE A 446 -0.87 20.66 16.24
N ALA A 447 -1.50 20.02 15.25
CA ALA A 447 -2.53 19.03 15.50
C ALA A 447 -1.99 17.79 16.25
N ARG A 448 -0.82 17.28 15.85
CA ARG A 448 -0.18 16.12 16.50
C ARG A 448 0.25 16.41 17.93
N GLU A 449 0.82 17.56 18.20
CA GLU A 449 1.20 17.99 19.56
C GLU A 449 -0.01 18.15 20.46
N ARG A 450 -1.13 18.69 19.93
CA ARG A 450 -2.36 18.90 20.69
C ARG A 450 -3.10 17.59 21.01
N GLN A 451 -3.20 16.66 20.06
CA GLN A 451 -4.13 15.52 20.09
C GLN A 451 -3.58 14.17 19.60
N GLY A 452 -2.34 14.10 19.16
CA GLY A 452 -1.69 12.85 18.73
C GLY A 452 -2.09 12.34 17.34
N CYS A 453 -3.11 12.93 16.67
CA CYS A 453 -3.62 12.49 15.37
C CYS A 453 -3.98 13.67 14.46
N SER A 454 -4.32 13.39 13.19
CA SER A 454 -4.84 14.40 12.27
C SER A 454 -6.25 14.86 12.66
N ASN A 455 -6.62 16.08 12.26
CA ASN A 455 -7.97 16.61 12.58
C ASN A 455 -9.10 15.77 11.98
N SER A 456 -8.91 15.16 10.81
CA SER A 456 -9.92 14.27 10.22
C SER A 456 -10.18 13.00 11.04
N ALA A 457 -9.19 12.55 11.82
CA ALA A 457 -9.28 11.34 12.63
C ALA A 457 -9.93 11.53 13.99
N LEU A 458 -10.22 12.77 14.43
CA LEU A 458 -10.88 13.04 15.72
C LEU A 458 -12.20 12.29 15.85
N SER A 459 -12.40 11.62 16.97
CA SER A 459 -13.69 11.01 17.36
C SER A 459 -14.68 12.07 17.87
N GLY A 460 -15.94 11.72 18.11
CA GLY A 460 -16.96 12.66 18.61
C GLY A 460 -16.54 13.34 19.90
N THR A 461 -16.07 12.59 20.89
CA THR A 461 -15.62 13.12 22.20
C THR A 461 -14.34 13.96 22.10
N GLU A 462 -13.46 13.63 21.16
CA GLU A 462 -12.24 14.41 20.90
C GLU A 462 -12.54 15.73 20.18
N ILE A 463 -13.59 15.78 19.34
CA ILE A 463 -14.06 17.03 18.73
C ILE A 463 -14.49 18.01 19.82
N ASP A 464 -15.28 17.57 20.81
CA ASP A 464 -15.72 18.42 21.92
C ASP A 464 -14.55 19.00 22.71
N LYS A 465 -13.47 18.23 22.85
CA LYS A 465 -12.26 18.64 23.58
C LYS A 465 -11.35 19.56 22.77
N HIS A 466 -11.08 19.22 21.50
CA HIS A 466 -10.03 19.85 20.70
C HIS A 466 -10.53 20.84 19.64
N ALA A 467 -11.84 20.83 19.38
CA ALA A 467 -12.53 21.77 18.50
C ALA A 467 -13.59 22.59 19.24
N ALA A 468 -13.35 22.86 20.53
CA ALA A 468 -14.26 23.67 21.36
C ALA A 468 -14.41 25.08 20.76
N LEU A 469 -15.65 25.57 20.77
CA LEU A 469 -16.04 26.84 20.18
C LEU A 469 -16.32 27.91 21.25
N GLY A 470 -15.92 29.15 20.97
CA GLY A 470 -16.43 30.29 21.69
C GLY A 470 -17.91 30.54 21.40
N GLN A 471 -18.55 31.38 22.21
CA GLN A 471 -20.00 31.64 22.12
C GLN A 471 -20.44 32.12 20.73
N ASP A 472 -19.73 33.04 20.12
CA ASP A 472 -20.05 33.59 18.79
C ASP A 472 -19.95 32.55 17.69
N ALA A 473 -18.90 31.73 17.74
CA ALA A 473 -18.66 30.64 16.79
C ALA A 473 -19.73 29.54 16.95
N LEU A 474 -20.11 29.21 18.19
CA LEU A 474 -21.17 28.24 18.48
C LEU A 474 -22.54 28.74 17.99
N PHE A 475 -22.85 30.01 18.22
CA PHE A 475 -24.08 30.62 17.72
C PHE A 475 -24.14 30.58 16.20
N TYR A 476 -23.05 30.97 15.51
CA TYR A 476 -22.98 30.96 14.06
C TYR A 476 -23.16 29.57 13.44
N ILE A 477 -22.46 28.54 13.94
CA ILE A 477 -22.60 27.19 13.41
C ILE A 477 -23.99 26.62 13.66
N THR A 478 -24.62 26.93 14.79
CA THR A 478 -25.97 26.47 15.13
C THR A 478 -27.00 27.03 14.15
N GLN A 479 -26.89 28.33 13.82
CA GLN A 479 -27.76 28.96 12.82
C GLN A 479 -27.59 28.38 11.44
N VAL A 480 -26.34 28.20 11.02
CA VAL A 480 -26.01 27.63 9.70
C VAL A 480 -26.48 26.17 9.59
N ALA A 481 -26.27 25.37 10.64
CA ALA A 481 -26.71 23.97 10.69
C ALA A 481 -28.25 23.86 10.58
N ALA A 482 -28.99 24.72 11.30
CA ALA A 482 -30.44 24.77 11.20
C ALA A 482 -30.93 25.21 9.82
N HIS A 483 -30.32 26.25 9.24
CA HIS A 483 -30.68 26.74 7.90
C HIS A 483 -30.40 25.72 6.78
N LEU A 484 -29.29 24.98 6.87
CA LEU A 484 -28.87 23.99 5.86
C LEU A 484 -29.39 22.57 6.17
N GLY A 485 -30.12 22.37 7.26
CA GLY A 485 -30.66 21.06 7.64
C GLY A 485 -29.58 20.00 7.91
N TRP A 486 -28.47 20.38 8.51
CA TRP A 486 -27.35 19.46 8.73
C TRP A 486 -27.65 18.41 9.79
N SER A 487 -27.16 17.20 9.55
CA SER A 487 -27.08 16.16 10.57
C SER A 487 -25.93 16.44 11.55
N GLY A 488 -25.93 15.84 12.74
CA GLY A 488 -24.82 15.91 13.68
C GLY A 488 -23.48 15.47 13.07
N ARG A 489 -23.52 14.48 12.16
CA ARG A 489 -22.32 14.01 11.42
C ARG A 489 -21.75 15.10 10.51
N SER A 490 -22.62 15.85 9.81
CA SER A 490 -22.19 16.97 8.96
C SER A 490 -21.58 18.11 9.79
N SER A 491 -22.18 18.42 10.95
CA SER A 491 -21.65 19.43 11.88
C SER A 491 -20.26 19.05 12.41
N HIS A 492 -20.05 17.80 12.83
CA HIS A 492 -18.75 17.32 13.27
C HIS A 492 -17.67 17.45 12.19
N ARG A 493 -18.01 17.20 10.92
CA ARG A 493 -17.04 17.38 9.82
C ARG A 493 -16.66 18.82 9.62
N VAL A 494 -17.62 19.73 9.65
CA VAL A 494 -17.34 21.16 9.56
C VAL A 494 -16.43 21.61 10.70
N LEU A 495 -16.63 21.10 11.91
CA LEU A 495 -15.75 21.39 13.05
C LEU A 495 -14.32 20.88 12.83
N LYS A 496 -14.16 19.67 12.30
CA LYS A 496 -12.82 19.13 11.95
C LYS A 496 -12.12 19.98 10.89
N ILE A 497 -12.86 20.43 9.86
CA ILE A 497 -12.34 21.32 8.82
C ILE A 497 -11.99 22.68 9.43
N ALA A 498 -12.87 23.27 10.23
CA ALA A 498 -12.64 24.57 10.90
C ALA A 498 -11.42 24.52 11.81
N ARG A 499 -11.21 23.39 12.55
CA ARG A 499 -9.99 23.19 13.34
C ARG A 499 -8.73 23.17 12.45
N THR A 500 -8.80 22.52 11.29
CA THR A 500 -7.69 22.50 10.34
C THR A 500 -7.39 23.90 9.79
N ILE A 501 -8.42 24.67 9.47
CA ILE A 501 -8.26 26.06 9.00
C ILE A 501 -7.62 26.93 10.09
N ALA A 502 -8.06 26.76 11.35
CA ALA A 502 -7.47 27.47 12.49
C ALA A 502 -6.00 27.06 12.72
N ASP A 503 -5.65 25.78 12.56
CA ASP A 503 -4.26 25.32 12.66
C ASP A 503 -3.39 25.90 11.52
N LEU A 504 -3.91 26.00 10.30
CA LEU A 504 -3.25 26.67 9.18
C LEU A 504 -3.04 28.18 9.42
N ALA A 505 -3.98 28.81 10.14
CA ALA A 505 -3.90 30.20 10.57
C ALA A 505 -3.05 30.37 11.86
N GLN A 506 -2.52 29.28 12.43
CA GLN A 506 -1.80 29.26 13.71
C GLN A 506 -2.63 29.85 14.87
N SER A 507 -3.96 29.71 14.80
CA SER A 507 -4.89 30.16 15.84
C SER A 507 -5.13 29.05 16.86
N GLU A 508 -5.01 29.36 18.14
CA GLU A 508 -5.28 28.43 19.23
C GLU A 508 -6.77 28.06 19.27
N HIS A 509 -7.64 29.02 19.00
CA HIS A 509 -9.09 28.85 19.04
C HIS A 509 -9.73 28.86 17.66
N ILE A 510 -10.87 28.19 17.53
CA ILE A 510 -11.69 28.24 16.34
C ILE A 510 -12.56 29.49 16.40
N GLU A 511 -12.31 30.44 15.50
CA GLU A 511 -13.07 31.66 15.34
C GLU A 511 -14.20 31.51 14.31
N THR A 512 -15.14 32.44 14.28
CA THR A 512 -16.26 32.47 13.34
C THR A 512 -15.80 32.47 11.88
N VAL A 513 -14.67 33.12 11.57
CA VAL A 513 -14.10 33.14 10.22
C VAL A 513 -13.65 31.75 9.75
N HIS A 514 -13.11 30.93 10.65
CA HIS A 514 -12.69 29.57 10.34
C HIS A 514 -13.88 28.67 10.02
N ILE A 515 -14.99 28.86 10.76
CA ILE A 515 -16.25 28.12 10.51
C ILE A 515 -16.87 28.60 9.20
N ALA A 516 -16.86 29.91 8.92
CA ALA A 516 -17.43 30.47 7.71
C ALA A 516 -16.71 29.93 6.44
N GLU A 517 -15.37 29.80 6.49
CA GLU A 517 -14.61 29.12 5.43
C GLU A 517 -14.97 27.64 5.35
N ALA A 518 -15.02 26.91 6.47
CA ALA A 518 -15.33 25.48 6.50
C ALA A 518 -16.72 25.15 5.94
N VAL A 519 -17.72 26.00 6.21
CA VAL A 519 -19.09 25.87 5.69
C VAL A 519 -19.12 25.88 4.16
N GLN A 520 -18.26 26.65 3.52
CA GLN A 520 -18.23 26.75 2.05
C GLN A 520 -17.90 25.41 1.39
N TYR A 521 -17.13 24.56 2.07
CA TYR A 521 -16.76 23.23 1.59
C TYR A 521 -17.84 22.15 1.81
N ARG A 522 -18.93 22.50 2.48
CA ARG A 522 -20.09 21.61 2.73
C ARG A 522 -21.40 22.15 2.15
N ARG A 523 -21.38 23.29 1.46
CA ARG A 523 -22.54 23.70 0.67
C ARG A 523 -22.76 22.64 -0.42
N GLN A 524 -24.01 22.26 -0.61
CA GLN A 524 -24.38 21.34 -1.69
C GLN A 524 -23.87 21.91 -3.01
N VAL A 525 -23.00 21.16 -3.68
CA VAL A 525 -22.61 21.46 -5.04
C VAL A 525 -23.88 21.38 -5.89
N ALA A 526 -24.17 22.42 -6.67
CA ALA A 526 -25.40 22.55 -7.43
C ALA A 526 -25.72 21.27 -8.22
N GLY A 527 -26.80 20.58 -7.87
CA GLY A 527 -27.24 19.33 -8.50
C GLY A 527 -27.48 18.15 -7.56
N HIS A 528 -27.20 18.27 -6.27
CA HIS A 528 -27.55 17.26 -5.25
C HIS A 528 -28.58 17.78 -4.27
#